data_f4e95cce8a94fd14972df48c12ff9e2c
#
_entry.id   f4e95cce8a94fd14972df48c12ff9e2c
#
_cell.length_a   1.000
_cell.length_b   1.000
_cell.length_c   1.000
_cell.angle_alpha   90.00
_cell.angle_beta   90.00
_cell.angle_gamma   90.00
#
_symmetry.space_group_name_H-M   'P 1'
#
loop_
_entity.id
_entity.type
_entity.pdbx_description
1 polymer ?
#
loop_
_entity_poly.entity_id
_entity_poly.type
_entity_poly.pdbx_seq_one_letter_code
_entity_poly.pdbx_strand_id
1 'polypeptide(L)'
;MKLTFLGTGTSMGVPVAGGFGPKNTSQDPRNQRYRCAAWIKTPQRSIVIDTGPEFRLQTLRAGIKRVDVLLITHEHTDHIAGLDDLRSFNYAQKKPIPVYTSEQTEEAIKHRFSYMFAPDKTPGSVDLDFRPFTETVSEGDCEITPLPVRHGKMTVMGFRINDISYITDVSSIPDETAKKIRGSKILVMSGLRWSPPHPTHFTIPEAVEVSQKLEVRQTYLIHMSPFVDHGEVSRQLPDRVKLAFDQLEVSV
;
A
#
# COMPACT_ATOMS: atom_id res chain seq x y z
N MET A 1 11.89 9.76 -9.62
CA MET A 1 11.29 8.84 -8.61
C MET A 1 10.52 7.75 -9.35
N LYS A 2 10.56 6.50 -8.86
CA LYS A 2 9.86 5.37 -9.48
C LYS A 2 8.98 4.67 -8.45
N LEU A 3 7.70 4.47 -8.79
CA LEU A 3 6.73 3.67 -8.05
C LEU A 3 6.59 2.30 -8.70
N THR A 4 6.72 1.23 -7.94
CA THR A 4 6.43 -0.15 -8.37
C THR A 4 5.30 -0.70 -7.52
N PHE A 5 4.24 -1.20 -8.15
CA PHE A 5 3.15 -1.88 -7.46
C PHE A 5 3.57 -3.32 -7.17
N LEU A 6 3.80 -3.66 -5.91
CA LEU A 6 4.23 -5.00 -5.49
C LEU A 6 3.06 -5.98 -5.43
N GLY A 7 1.89 -5.47 -5.09
CA GLY A 7 0.62 -6.18 -5.07
C GLY A 7 -0.54 -5.20 -5.21
N THR A 8 -1.61 -5.64 -5.87
CA THR A 8 -2.76 -4.80 -6.24
C THR A 8 -4.10 -5.42 -5.88
N GLY A 9 -4.09 -6.56 -5.23
CA GLY A 9 -5.26 -7.32 -4.81
C GLY A 9 -5.77 -6.94 -3.42
N THR A 10 -7.02 -7.25 -3.17
CA THR A 10 -7.69 -7.16 -1.87
C THR A 10 -7.10 -8.13 -0.84
N SER A 11 -7.61 -8.11 0.39
CA SER A 11 -7.14 -8.90 1.54
C SER A 11 -7.03 -10.41 1.29
N MET A 12 -7.79 -10.97 0.36
CA MET A 12 -7.71 -12.38 -0.01
C MET A 12 -6.71 -12.67 -1.14
N GLY A 13 -6.17 -11.64 -1.81
CA GLY A 13 -5.43 -11.79 -3.06
C GLY A 13 -6.30 -12.31 -4.22
N VAL A 14 -5.72 -12.46 -5.40
CA VAL A 14 -6.37 -13.09 -6.58
C VAL A 14 -5.30 -13.93 -7.28
N PRO A 15 -5.52 -15.25 -7.51
CA PRO A 15 -6.68 -16.06 -7.13
C PRO A 15 -6.90 -16.17 -5.62
N VAL A 16 -8.15 -16.36 -5.24
CA VAL A 16 -8.53 -16.56 -3.84
C VAL A 16 -8.34 -18.03 -3.45
N ALA A 17 -7.77 -18.30 -2.29
CA ALA A 17 -7.68 -19.65 -1.75
C ALA A 17 -9.08 -20.29 -1.65
N GLY A 18 -9.20 -21.56 -2.05
CA GLY A 18 -10.50 -22.23 -2.13
C GLY A 18 -11.32 -21.93 -3.39
N GLY A 19 -10.80 -21.12 -4.32
CA GLY A 19 -11.40 -20.97 -5.67
C GLY A 19 -12.56 -19.99 -5.77
N PHE A 20 -12.77 -19.15 -4.77
CA PHE A 20 -13.84 -18.15 -4.79
C PHE A 20 -13.58 -17.02 -5.81
N GLY A 21 -14.61 -16.68 -6.60
CA GLY A 21 -14.62 -15.55 -7.53
C GLY A 21 -14.30 -15.91 -8.99
N PRO A 22 -14.87 -15.16 -9.94
CA PRO A 22 -14.85 -15.50 -11.37
C PRO A 22 -13.47 -15.39 -12.02
N LYS A 23 -12.54 -14.63 -11.44
CA LYS A 23 -11.20 -14.42 -12.00
C LYS A 23 -10.12 -15.36 -11.44
N ASN A 24 -10.50 -16.32 -10.60
CA ASN A 24 -9.57 -17.32 -10.08
C ASN A 24 -8.92 -18.19 -11.18
N THR A 25 -9.57 -18.31 -12.34
CA THR A 25 -9.08 -19.08 -13.50
C THR A 25 -8.63 -18.19 -14.66
N SER A 26 -8.52 -16.87 -14.47
CA SER A 26 -8.10 -15.96 -15.51
C SER A 26 -6.69 -16.24 -15.99
N GLN A 27 -6.49 -16.29 -17.32
CA GLN A 27 -5.17 -16.41 -17.94
C GLN A 27 -4.48 -15.04 -18.12
N ASP A 28 -5.19 -13.92 -17.94
CA ASP A 28 -4.57 -12.60 -17.96
C ASP A 28 -3.74 -12.39 -16.67
N PRO A 29 -2.40 -12.27 -16.76
CA PRO A 29 -1.54 -12.14 -15.59
C PRO A 29 -1.85 -10.89 -14.76
N ARG A 30 -2.52 -9.87 -15.33
CA ARG A 30 -2.96 -8.67 -14.61
C ARG A 30 -4.14 -8.95 -13.66
N ASN A 31 -4.81 -10.09 -13.80
CA ASN A 31 -5.84 -10.58 -12.90
C ASN A 31 -5.27 -11.46 -11.77
N GLN A 32 -3.96 -11.71 -11.76
CA GLN A 32 -3.27 -12.35 -10.65
C GLN A 32 -2.66 -11.25 -9.77
N ARG A 33 -3.13 -11.14 -8.52
CA ARG A 33 -2.81 -10.00 -7.66
C ARG A 33 -2.44 -10.47 -6.25
N TYR A 34 -1.23 -10.18 -5.83
CA TYR A 34 -0.82 -10.24 -4.42
C TYR A 34 -1.54 -9.15 -3.62
N ARG A 35 -1.57 -9.29 -2.27
CA ARG A 35 -2.10 -8.27 -1.37
C ARG A 35 -1.35 -6.95 -1.57
N CYS A 36 -2.07 -5.84 -1.31
CA CYS A 36 -1.54 -4.51 -1.57
C CYS A 36 -0.20 -4.25 -0.88
N ALA A 37 0.76 -3.83 -1.67
CA ALA A 37 2.03 -3.28 -1.22
C ALA A 37 2.65 -2.47 -2.37
N ALA A 38 3.51 -1.52 -2.05
CA ALA A 38 4.20 -0.69 -3.04
C ALA A 38 5.66 -0.46 -2.67
N TRP A 39 6.47 -0.18 -3.69
CA TRP A 39 7.86 0.23 -3.54
C TRP A 39 8.11 1.53 -4.27
N ILE A 40 8.63 2.52 -3.55
CA ILE A 40 9.05 3.79 -4.11
C ILE A 40 10.57 3.86 -4.03
N LYS A 41 11.19 4.05 -5.18
CA LYS A 41 12.64 4.19 -5.32
C LYS A 41 12.99 5.58 -5.82
N THR A 42 13.90 6.23 -5.09
CA THR A 42 14.54 7.48 -5.48
C THR A 42 16.06 7.27 -5.59
N PRO A 43 16.85 8.27 -6.00
CA PRO A 43 18.30 8.19 -5.95
C PRO A 43 18.84 7.89 -4.54
N GLN A 44 18.20 8.38 -3.48
CA GLN A 44 18.69 8.26 -2.11
C GLN A 44 17.94 7.23 -1.27
N ARG A 45 16.68 6.91 -1.58
CA ARG A 45 15.80 6.09 -0.73
C ARG A 45 15.12 4.94 -1.47
N SER A 46 14.95 3.87 -0.71
CA SER A 46 14.12 2.71 -1.03
C SER A 46 13.04 2.61 0.04
N ILE A 47 11.82 3.02 -0.31
CA ILE A 47 10.67 3.12 0.61
C ILE A 47 9.68 2.03 0.26
N VAL A 48 9.31 1.21 1.24
CA VAL A 48 8.27 0.18 1.10
C VAL A 48 7.00 0.66 1.80
N ILE A 49 5.85 0.42 1.19
CA ILE A 49 4.53 0.66 1.78
C ILE A 49 3.86 -0.69 1.94
N ASP A 50 3.58 -1.06 3.19
CA ASP A 50 2.99 -2.32 3.64
C ASP A 50 3.83 -3.58 3.35
N THR A 51 3.62 -4.61 4.18
CA THR A 51 4.33 -5.89 4.15
C THR A 51 3.34 -7.03 4.37
N GLY A 52 2.48 -7.27 3.36
CA GLY A 52 1.49 -8.34 3.42
C GLY A 52 2.10 -9.76 3.40
N PRO A 53 1.26 -10.80 3.40
CA PRO A 53 1.72 -12.21 3.47
C PRO A 53 2.68 -12.63 2.36
N GLU A 54 2.60 -12.01 1.18
CA GLU A 54 3.49 -12.30 0.05
C GLU A 54 4.74 -11.42 -0.01
N PHE A 55 5.03 -10.63 1.02
CA PHE A 55 6.11 -9.63 1.01
C PHE A 55 7.45 -10.18 0.53
N ARG A 56 7.86 -11.37 0.99
CA ARG A 56 9.07 -12.03 0.52
C ARG A 56 9.05 -12.26 -1.00
N LEU A 57 7.95 -12.77 -1.54
CA LEU A 57 7.83 -13.04 -2.98
C LEU A 57 7.82 -11.74 -3.78
N GLN A 58 7.12 -10.73 -3.29
CA GLN A 58 7.03 -9.41 -3.88
C GLN A 58 8.41 -8.74 -3.97
N THR A 59 9.21 -8.78 -2.90
CA THR A 59 10.56 -8.19 -2.88
C THR A 59 11.54 -8.92 -3.79
N LEU A 60 11.49 -10.25 -3.84
CA LEU A 60 12.31 -11.05 -4.75
C LEU A 60 11.98 -10.75 -6.21
N ARG A 61 10.69 -10.69 -6.54
CA ARG A 61 10.20 -10.43 -7.91
C ARG A 61 10.56 -9.01 -8.37
N ALA A 62 10.44 -8.01 -7.50
CA ALA A 62 10.80 -6.63 -7.80
C ALA A 62 12.32 -6.35 -7.70
N GLY A 63 13.11 -7.29 -7.20
CA GLY A 63 14.55 -7.14 -7.02
C GLY A 63 14.95 -6.13 -5.95
N ILE A 64 14.14 -5.96 -4.90
CA ILE A 64 14.42 -5.04 -3.80
C ILE A 64 15.62 -5.58 -3.00
N LYS A 65 16.65 -4.76 -2.87
CA LYS A 65 17.90 -5.12 -2.15
C LYS A 65 18.07 -4.34 -0.85
N ARG A 66 17.27 -3.29 -0.64
CA ARG A 66 17.38 -2.39 0.50
C ARG A 66 16.01 -1.83 0.85
N VAL A 67 15.73 -1.69 2.13
CA VAL A 67 14.57 -0.95 2.67
C VAL A 67 15.11 0.11 3.63
N ASP A 68 15.02 1.38 3.23
CA ASP A 68 15.50 2.48 4.06
C ASP A 68 14.40 3.04 4.95
N VAL A 69 13.16 2.93 4.52
CA VAL A 69 11.96 3.38 5.23
C VAL A 69 10.83 2.40 4.97
N LEU A 70 10.11 2.07 6.02
CA LEU A 70 8.85 1.33 5.94
C LEU A 70 7.70 2.26 6.33
N LEU A 71 6.68 2.31 5.50
CA LEU A 71 5.42 2.98 5.75
C LEU A 71 4.34 1.92 5.95
N ILE A 72 3.61 1.96 7.06
CA ILE A 72 2.53 0.99 7.32
C ILE A 72 1.21 1.75 7.40
N THR A 73 0.25 1.32 6.58
CA THR A 73 -1.05 1.98 6.48
C THR A 73 -1.92 1.67 7.70
N HIS A 74 -2.02 0.41 8.08
CA HIS A 74 -2.82 -0.04 9.23
C HIS A 74 -2.50 -1.49 9.61
N GLU A 75 -3.10 -1.96 10.70
CA GLU A 75 -2.79 -3.24 11.36
C GLU A 75 -3.49 -4.47 10.78
N HIS A 76 -4.24 -4.39 9.69
CA HIS A 76 -4.84 -5.58 9.08
C HIS A 76 -3.77 -6.56 8.58
N THR A 77 -4.09 -7.84 8.65
CA THR A 77 -3.13 -8.92 8.37
C THR A 77 -2.54 -8.86 6.96
N ASP A 78 -3.33 -8.48 5.99
CA ASP A 78 -2.91 -8.34 4.59
C ASP A 78 -1.92 -7.19 4.36
N HIS A 79 -1.73 -6.30 5.34
CA HIS A 79 -0.76 -5.20 5.29
C HIS A 79 0.48 -5.41 6.15
N ILE A 80 0.45 -6.33 7.15
CA ILE A 80 1.55 -6.47 8.11
C ILE A 80 2.07 -7.90 8.31
N ALA A 81 1.42 -8.94 7.77
CA ALA A 81 1.79 -10.33 8.08
C ALA A 81 3.21 -10.73 7.63
N GLY A 82 3.80 -10.03 6.67
CA GLY A 82 5.16 -10.26 6.19
C GLY A 82 6.25 -9.45 6.89
N LEU A 83 5.95 -8.78 8.01
CA LEU A 83 6.93 -7.97 8.75
C LEU A 83 8.20 -8.76 9.12
N ASP A 84 8.07 -10.04 9.44
CA ASP A 84 9.22 -10.88 9.82
C ASP A 84 10.25 -11.05 8.69
N ASP A 85 9.85 -10.93 7.43
CA ASP A 85 10.76 -11.00 6.28
C ASP A 85 11.73 -9.81 6.19
N LEU A 86 11.45 -8.71 6.92
CA LEU A 86 12.34 -7.55 6.99
C LEU A 86 13.67 -7.86 7.69
N ARG A 87 13.75 -8.93 8.49
CA ARG A 87 14.98 -9.34 9.16
C ARG A 87 16.15 -9.55 8.19
N SER A 88 15.87 -10.00 6.96
CA SER A 88 16.90 -10.18 5.94
C SER A 88 17.51 -8.84 5.50
N PHE A 89 16.73 -7.77 5.47
CA PHE A 89 17.20 -6.41 5.18
C PHE A 89 17.95 -5.82 6.38
N ASN A 90 17.47 -6.02 7.63
CA ASN A 90 18.22 -5.64 8.83
C ASN A 90 19.61 -6.29 8.85
N TYR A 91 19.67 -7.60 8.57
CA TYR A 91 20.92 -8.35 8.52
C TYR A 91 21.89 -7.78 7.48
N ALA A 92 21.39 -7.53 6.25
CA ALA A 92 22.21 -7.00 5.15
C ALA A 92 22.64 -5.54 5.39
N GLN A 93 21.76 -4.72 5.97
CA GLN A 93 22.00 -3.29 6.21
C GLN A 93 22.66 -2.99 7.55
N LYS A 94 22.65 -3.95 8.50
CA LYS A 94 23.19 -3.83 9.87
C LYS A 94 22.66 -2.63 10.64
N LYS A 95 21.36 -2.34 10.46
CA LYS A 95 20.67 -1.23 11.12
C LYS A 95 19.17 -1.50 11.25
N PRO A 96 18.49 -0.88 12.23
CA PRO A 96 17.04 -0.89 12.29
C PRO A 96 16.43 -0.19 11.08
N ILE A 97 15.20 -0.57 10.74
CA ILE A 97 14.43 0.07 9.66
C ILE A 97 13.49 1.10 10.29
N PRO A 98 13.60 2.39 9.92
CA PRO A 98 12.64 3.42 10.31
C PRO A 98 11.24 3.06 9.84
N VAL A 99 10.25 3.16 10.75
CA VAL A 99 8.84 2.87 10.49
C VAL A 99 8.00 4.09 10.80
N TYR A 100 7.15 4.48 9.86
CA TYR A 100 6.15 5.53 10.04
C TYR A 100 4.75 4.95 9.88
N THR A 101 3.95 5.13 10.92
CA THR A 101 2.55 4.67 10.99
C THR A 101 1.80 5.44 12.07
N SER A 102 0.53 5.12 12.32
CA SER A 102 -0.21 5.65 13.46
C SER A 102 0.19 4.95 14.76
N GLU A 103 0.04 5.64 15.90
CA GLU A 103 0.29 5.07 17.23
C GLU A 103 -0.55 3.80 17.46
N GLN A 104 -1.83 3.82 17.08
CA GLN A 104 -2.71 2.66 17.15
C GLN A 104 -2.15 1.44 16.40
N THR A 105 -1.65 1.67 15.19
CA THR A 105 -1.07 0.59 14.35
C THR A 105 0.25 0.09 14.95
N GLU A 106 1.09 0.98 15.48
CA GLU A 106 2.32 0.61 16.18
C GLU A 106 2.02 -0.30 17.39
N GLU A 107 1.07 0.07 18.25
CA GLU A 107 0.65 -0.73 19.39
C GLU A 107 0.13 -2.11 18.97
N ALA A 108 -0.71 -2.16 17.94
CA ALA A 108 -1.25 -3.40 17.41
C ALA A 108 -0.14 -4.32 16.85
N ILE A 109 0.86 -3.76 16.17
CA ILE A 109 2.05 -4.50 15.69
C ILE A 109 2.85 -5.03 16.85
N LYS A 110 3.17 -4.21 17.85
CA LYS A 110 3.92 -4.62 19.04
C LYS A 110 3.22 -5.73 19.81
N HIS A 111 1.90 -5.66 19.89
CA HIS A 111 1.10 -6.72 20.52
C HIS A 111 1.13 -8.02 19.70
N ARG A 112 0.86 -7.95 18.40
CA ARG A 112 0.76 -9.13 17.52
C ARG A 112 2.10 -9.82 17.30
N PHE A 113 3.17 -9.08 17.20
CA PHE A 113 4.54 -9.55 16.98
C PHE A 113 5.42 -9.34 18.22
N SER A 114 4.86 -9.58 19.42
CA SER A 114 5.52 -9.29 20.70
C SER A 114 6.93 -9.87 20.83
N TYR A 115 7.20 -11.03 20.18
CA TYR A 115 8.52 -11.64 20.16
C TYR A 115 9.61 -10.78 19.50
N MET A 116 9.24 -9.87 18.57
CA MET A 116 10.18 -8.94 17.92
C MET A 116 10.64 -7.82 18.87
N PHE A 117 9.83 -7.51 19.88
CA PHE A 117 10.01 -6.37 20.79
C PHE A 117 10.34 -6.78 22.22
N ALA A 118 10.44 -8.08 22.49
CA ALA A 118 10.79 -8.58 23.81
C ALA A 118 12.21 -8.13 24.22
N PRO A 119 12.47 -7.81 25.51
CA PRO A 119 13.80 -7.42 25.99
C PRO A 119 14.88 -8.48 25.71
N ASP A 120 14.47 -9.74 25.69
CA ASP A 120 15.30 -10.93 25.44
C ASP A 120 15.09 -11.51 24.04
N LYS A 121 14.72 -10.65 23.07
CA LYS A 121 14.47 -11.10 21.68
C LYS A 121 15.64 -11.91 21.12
N THR A 122 15.30 -12.95 20.38
CA THR A 122 16.29 -13.83 19.74
C THR A 122 17.20 -13.03 18.80
N PRO A 123 18.52 -13.25 18.82
CA PRO A 123 19.43 -12.65 17.87
C PRO A 123 18.99 -12.90 16.41
N GLY A 124 18.94 -11.84 15.60
CA GLY A 124 18.45 -11.92 14.22
C GLY A 124 16.94 -11.73 14.06
N SER A 125 16.21 -11.42 15.13
CA SER A 125 14.84 -10.92 15.03
C SER A 125 14.80 -9.59 14.27
N VAL A 126 13.64 -9.27 13.70
CA VAL A 126 13.40 -7.98 13.03
C VAL A 126 13.71 -6.83 13.97
N ASP A 127 14.32 -5.80 13.43
CA ASP A 127 14.67 -4.57 14.16
C ASP A 127 14.02 -3.36 13.47
N LEU A 128 12.98 -2.82 14.10
CA LEU A 128 12.16 -1.72 13.62
C LEU A 128 12.30 -0.52 14.55
N ASP A 129 12.49 0.67 13.96
CA ASP A 129 12.60 1.95 14.67
C ASP A 129 11.34 2.76 14.39
N PHE A 130 10.30 2.60 15.23
CA PHE A 130 9.06 3.37 15.13
C PHE A 130 9.30 4.83 15.48
N ARG A 131 8.85 5.71 14.59
CA ARG A 131 9.04 7.16 14.72
C ARG A 131 7.70 7.88 14.75
N PRO A 132 7.56 8.96 15.54
CA PRO A 132 6.36 9.80 15.55
C PRO A 132 6.01 10.25 14.13
N PHE A 133 4.71 10.15 13.75
CA PHE A 133 4.25 10.49 12.41
C PHE A 133 2.91 11.23 12.44
N THR A 134 2.95 12.47 12.93
CA THR A 134 1.79 13.38 12.97
C THR A 134 1.87 14.50 11.94
N GLU A 135 3.06 14.75 11.43
CA GLU A 135 3.36 15.81 10.47
C GLU A 135 4.35 15.33 9.40
N THR A 136 4.65 16.19 8.43
CA THR A 136 5.60 15.87 7.36
C THR A 136 7.00 15.62 7.90
N VAL A 137 7.63 14.54 7.44
CA VAL A 137 9.01 14.17 7.78
C VAL A 137 9.86 14.12 6.52
N SER A 138 11.14 14.45 6.67
CA SER A 138 12.12 14.40 5.58
C SER A 138 12.96 13.12 5.68
N GLU A 139 12.98 12.32 4.62
CA GLU A 139 13.80 11.12 4.48
C GLU A 139 14.63 11.19 3.20
N GLY A 140 15.84 11.73 3.34
CA GLY A 140 16.74 11.96 2.21
C GLY A 140 16.17 12.95 1.21
N ASP A 141 15.88 12.50 -0.02
CA ASP A 141 15.26 13.28 -1.09
C ASP A 141 13.72 13.17 -1.12
N CYS A 142 13.13 12.65 -0.04
CA CYS A 142 11.68 12.48 0.09
C CYS A 142 11.11 13.27 1.25
N GLU A 143 10.05 14.04 0.97
CA GLU A 143 9.12 14.58 1.96
C GLU A 143 7.94 13.62 2.06
N ILE A 144 7.68 13.11 3.27
CA ILE A 144 6.60 12.14 3.53
C ILE A 144 5.57 12.81 4.44
N THR A 145 4.37 12.99 3.93
CA THR A 145 3.25 13.65 4.64
C THR A 145 2.18 12.62 4.99
N PRO A 146 1.68 12.57 6.25
CA PRO A 146 0.58 11.71 6.64
C PRO A 146 -0.74 12.15 6.00
N LEU A 147 -1.47 11.16 5.47
CA LEU A 147 -2.78 11.29 4.84
C LEU A 147 -3.81 10.42 5.56
N PRO A 148 -4.28 10.78 6.76
CA PRO A 148 -5.29 9.98 7.45
C PRO A 148 -6.60 9.92 6.65
N VAL A 149 -7.12 8.71 6.40
CA VAL A 149 -8.38 8.45 5.69
C VAL A 149 -9.28 7.52 6.50
N ARG A 150 -10.54 7.36 6.09
CA ARG A 150 -11.49 6.48 6.77
C ARG A 150 -11.62 5.14 6.05
N HIS A 151 -11.54 4.07 6.83
CA HIS A 151 -11.85 2.70 6.46
C HIS A 151 -13.04 2.23 7.31
N GLY A 152 -14.25 2.57 6.89
CA GLY A 152 -15.42 2.47 7.75
C GLY A 152 -15.28 3.34 9.00
N LYS A 153 -15.22 2.70 10.16
CA LYS A 153 -15.04 3.40 11.45
C LYS A 153 -13.58 3.63 11.83
N MET A 154 -12.64 2.90 11.21
CA MET A 154 -11.21 3.05 11.47
C MET A 154 -10.64 4.28 10.77
N THR A 155 -9.60 4.86 11.36
CA THR A 155 -8.70 5.76 10.65
C THR A 155 -7.47 4.96 10.23
N VAL A 156 -7.17 4.98 8.94
CA VAL A 156 -5.96 4.34 8.39
C VAL A 156 -5.06 5.41 7.80
N MET A 157 -3.76 5.12 7.74
CA MET A 157 -2.77 6.07 7.29
C MET A 157 -2.49 5.88 5.79
N GLY A 158 -2.71 6.92 5.01
CA GLY A 158 -2.10 7.07 3.69
C GLY A 158 -0.85 7.93 3.77
N PHE A 159 -0.17 8.08 2.65
CA PHE A 159 1.11 8.79 2.57
C PHE A 159 1.18 9.63 1.30
N ARG A 160 1.62 10.89 1.42
CA ARG A 160 2.11 11.63 0.27
C ARG A 160 3.63 11.62 0.31
N ILE A 161 4.25 11.06 -0.72
CA ILE A 161 5.70 11.03 -0.90
C ILE A 161 6.02 11.91 -2.11
N ASN A 162 6.47 13.13 -1.88
CA ASN A 162 6.67 14.16 -2.89
C ASN A 162 5.40 14.33 -3.77
N ASP A 163 5.44 13.87 -5.03
CA ASP A 163 4.37 13.97 -6.01
C ASP A 163 3.42 12.76 -6.07
N ILE A 164 3.63 11.74 -5.22
CA ILE A 164 2.81 10.54 -5.14
C ILE A 164 1.98 10.56 -3.86
N SER A 165 0.66 10.49 -3.96
CA SER A 165 -0.24 10.16 -2.85
C SER A 165 -0.67 8.69 -2.95
N TYR A 166 -0.48 7.94 -1.88
CA TYR A 166 -0.86 6.53 -1.75
C TYR A 166 -1.85 6.37 -0.62
N ILE A 167 -3.07 5.95 -0.94
CA ILE A 167 -4.12 5.64 0.03
C ILE A 167 -4.75 4.29 -0.33
N THR A 168 -4.82 3.38 0.61
CA THR A 168 -5.50 2.10 0.44
C THR A 168 -6.58 1.96 1.51
N ASP A 169 -7.47 0.98 1.35
CA ASP A 169 -8.52 0.67 2.33
C ASP A 169 -9.32 1.91 2.76
N VAL A 170 -9.85 2.61 1.77
CA VAL A 170 -10.50 3.89 1.96
C VAL A 170 -11.98 3.83 1.58
N SER A 171 -12.85 4.37 2.45
CA SER A 171 -14.28 4.59 2.21
C SER A 171 -14.67 6.07 2.22
N SER A 172 -13.84 6.93 2.81
CA SER A 172 -13.99 8.39 2.69
C SER A 172 -12.68 9.11 3.00
N ILE A 173 -12.52 10.29 2.42
CA ILE A 173 -11.34 11.14 2.56
C ILE A 173 -11.78 12.43 3.26
N PRO A 174 -11.27 12.74 4.47
CA PRO A 174 -11.53 14.01 5.14
C PRO A 174 -11.02 15.20 4.31
N ASP A 175 -11.69 16.35 4.42
CA ASP A 175 -11.34 17.56 3.64
C ASP A 175 -9.89 18.00 3.83
N GLU A 176 -9.36 17.91 5.06
CA GLU A 176 -7.96 18.26 5.34
C GLU A 176 -6.98 17.32 4.64
N THR A 177 -7.32 16.03 4.54
CA THR A 177 -6.53 15.07 3.78
C THR A 177 -6.66 15.32 2.28
N ALA A 178 -7.86 15.63 1.80
CA ALA A 178 -8.10 15.99 0.40
C ALA A 178 -7.26 17.21 -0.04
N LYS A 179 -7.13 18.24 0.81
CA LYS A 179 -6.25 19.40 0.56
C LYS A 179 -4.79 18.97 0.39
N LYS A 180 -4.30 18.03 1.20
CA LYS A 180 -2.93 17.52 1.13
C LYS A 180 -2.69 16.65 -0.11
N ILE A 181 -3.71 15.95 -0.63
CA ILE A 181 -3.62 15.14 -1.85
C ILE A 181 -3.55 16.01 -3.11
N ARG A 182 -4.28 17.12 -3.13
CA ARG A 182 -4.29 18.04 -4.29
C ARG A 182 -2.88 18.44 -4.71
N GLY A 183 -2.67 18.53 -6.02
CA GLY A 183 -1.35 18.83 -6.60
C GLY A 183 -0.41 17.63 -6.69
N SER A 184 -0.82 16.43 -6.25
CA SER A 184 -0.07 15.21 -6.54
C SER A 184 -0.12 14.89 -8.02
N LYS A 185 1.00 14.45 -8.59
CA LYS A 185 1.03 13.97 -9.99
C LYS A 185 0.35 12.61 -10.10
N ILE A 186 0.53 11.76 -9.09
CA ILE A 186 -0.03 10.42 -9.01
C ILE A 186 -0.84 10.26 -7.72
N LEU A 187 -2.05 9.73 -7.87
CA LEU A 187 -2.85 9.20 -6.77
C LEU A 187 -2.97 7.69 -6.94
N VAL A 188 -2.59 6.94 -5.91
CA VAL A 188 -2.90 5.51 -5.78
C VAL A 188 -4.00 5.39 -4.75
N MET A 189 -5.11 4.72 -5.09
CA MET A 189 -6.21 4.50 -4.14
C MET A 189 -6.96 3.19 -4.40
N SER A 190 -7.65 2.68 -3.37
CA SER A 190 -8.43 1.45 -3.52
C SER A 190 -9.66 1.66 -4.42
N GLY A 191 -9.92 0.63 -5.25
CA GLY A 191 -11.14 0.48 -6.04
C GLY A 191 -11.57 -0.97 -6.00
N LEU A 192 -12.32 -1.36 -4.96
CA LEU A 192 -12.54 -2.76 -4.60
C LEU A 192 -13.20 -3.57 -5.72
N ARG A 193 -14.25 -3.05 -6.33
CA ARG A 193 -15.08 -3.69 -7.37
C ARG A 193 -15.98 -2.66 -8.02
N TRP A 194 -16.65 -3.05 -9.11
CA TRP A 194 -17.60 -2.14 -9.76
C TRP A 194 -18.88 -1.93 -8.92
N SER A 195 -19.47 -3.03 -8.44
CA SER A 195 -20.67 -3.06 -7.59
C SER A 195 -20.77 -4.39 -6.85
N PRO A 196 -21.62 -4.55 -5.81
CA PRO A 196 -22.35 -3.50 -5.11
C PRO A 196 -21.43 -2.62 -4.23
N PRO A 197 -21.90 -1.49 -3.66
CA PRO A 197 -21.15 -0.68 -2.70
C PRO A 197 -20.63 -1.49 -1.51
N HIS A 198 -19.58 -1.02 -0.87
CA HIS A 198 -18.97 -1.67 0.28
C HIS A 198 -18.86 -0.68 1.45
N PRO A 199 -19.13 -1.09 2.71
CA PRO A 199 -19.16 -0.16 3.84
C PRO A 199 -17.80 0.42 4.21
N THR A 200 -16.71 -0.21 3.80
CA THR A 200 -15.34 0.17 4.20
C THR A 200 -14.40 0.48 3.04
N HIS A 201 -14.83 0.28 1.80
CA HIS A 201 -14.01 0.54 0.61
C HIS A 201 -14.79 1.27 -0.47
N PHE A 202 -14.14 2.14 -1.21
CA PHE A 202 -14.70 2.66 -2.44
C PHE A 202 -14.90 1.55 -3.48
N THR A 203 -16.02 1.61 -4.17
CA THR A 203 -16.19 0.96 -5.48
C THR A 203 -15.33 1.69 -6.52
N ILE A 204 -15.13 1.07 -7.68
CA ILE A 204 -14.41 1.69 -8.80
C ILE A 204 -15.10 2.99 -9.27
N PRO A 205 -16.43 3.05 -9.47
CA PRO A 205 -17.10 4.31 -9.80
C PRO A 205 -16.93 5.41 -8.75
N GLU A 206 -17.05 5.10 -7.46
CA GLU A 206 -16.83 6.07 -6.37
C GLU A 206 -15.38 6.57 -6.36
N ALA A 207 -14.41 5.68 -6.57
CA ALA A 207 -13.00 6.04 -6.66
C ALA A 207 -12.71 6.97 -7.86
N VAL A 208 -13.36 6.73 -9.01
CA VAL A 208 -13.27 7.60 -10.19
C VAL A 208 -13.82 8.99 -9.88
N GLU A 209 -15.00 9.08 -9.26
CA GLU A 209 -15.62 10.35 -8.89
C GLU A 209 -14.74 11.15 -7.91
N VAL A 210 -14.22 10.48 -6.88
CA VAL A 210 -13.32 11.11 -5.89
C VAL A 210 -12.04 11.61 -6.54
N SER A 211 -11.43 10.81 -7.44
CA SER A 211 -10.19 11.21 -8.13
C SER A 211 -10.39 12.45 -9.00
N GLN A 212 -11.54 12.59 -9.65
CA GLN A 212 -11.89 13.78 -10.44
C GLN A 212 -12.01 15.04 -9.56
N LYS A 213 -12.64 14.91 -8.37
CA LYS A 213 -12.77 16.02 -7.40
C LYS A 213 -11.42 16.46 -6.81
N LEU A 214 -10.46 15.55 -6.73
CA LEU A 214 -9.12 15.83 -6.21
C LEU A 214 -8.20 16.48 -7.27
N GLU A 215 -8.61 16.54 -8.54
CA GLU A 215 -7.88 17.19 -9.64
C GLU A 215 -6.45 16.67 -9.84
N VAL A 216 -6.19 15.40 -9.51
CA VAL A 216 -4.88 14.77 -9.71
C VAL A 216 -4.63 14.44 -11.18
N ARG A 217 -3.36 14.44 -11.58
CA ARG A 217 -3.00 14.22 -12.98
C ARG A 217 -3.31 12.81 -13.46
N GLN A 218 -3.00 11.80 -12.63
CA GLN A 218 -3.19 10.38 -12.93
C GLN A 218 -3.57 9.62 -11.68
N THR A 219 -4.57 8.75 -11.75
CA THR A 219 -4.97 7.84 -10.67
C THR A 219 -4.71 6.40 -11.06
N TYR A 220 -4.18 5.61 -10.12
CA TYR A 220 -4.04 4.16 -10.23
C TYR A 220 -4.89 3.48 -9.16
N LEU A 221 -5.81 2.60 -9.58
CA LEU A 221 -6.66 1.84 -8.67
C LEU A 221 -6.00 0.53 -8.27
N ILE A 222 -6.04 0.23 -6.99
CA ILE A 222 -5.51 -0.97 -6.34
C ILE A 222 -6.57 -1.62 -5.44
N HIS A 223 -6.20 -2.62 -4.68
CA HIS A 223 -7.06 -3.34 -3.71
C HIS A 223 -8.28 -3.99 -4.38
N MET A 224 -8.06 -4.54 -5.57
CA MET A 224 -9.12 -5.10 -6.42
C MET A 224 -9.48 -6.52 -6.00
N SER A 225 -10.77 -6.78 -5.97
CA SER A 225 -11.34 -8.09 -5.67
C SER A 225 -11.30 -9.03 -6.90
N PRO A 226 -11.57 -10.35 -6.73
CA PRO A 226 -11.62 -11.31 -7.83
C PRO A 226 -12.77 -11.08 -8.81
N PHE A 227 -13.62 -10.09 -8.59
CA PHE A 227 -14.69 -9.70 -9.52
C PHE A 227 -14.25 -8.64 -10.53
N VAL A 228 -13.02 -8.13 -10.43
CA VAL A 228 -12.49 -7.11 -11.35
C VAL A 228 -11.67 -7.77 -12.44
N ASP A 229 -12.19 -7.77 -13.67
CA ASP A 229 -11.40 -8.10 -14.85
C ASP A 229 -10.62 -6.87 -15.33
N HIS A 230 -9.30 -7.03 -15.45
CA HIS A 230 -8.42 -5.92 -15.81
C HIS A 230 -8.77 -5.36 -17.20
N GLY A 231 -8.96 -6.24 -18.18
CA GLY A 231 -9.24 -5.82 -19.56
C GLY A 231 -10.62 -5.21 -19.73
N GLU A 232 -11.64 -5.80 -19.13
CA GLU A 232 -13.04 -5.31 -19.22
C GLU A 232 -13.21 -3.96 -18.55
N VAL A 233 -12.72 -3.84 -17.32
CA VAL A 233 -12.89 -2.61 -16.51
C VAL A 233 -12.02 -1.48 -17.06
N SER A 234 -10.80 -1.75 -17.51
CA SER A 234 -9.92 -0.72 -18.09
C SER A 234 -10.55 0.01 -19.29
N ARG A 235 -11.41 -0.66 -20.07
CA ARG A 235 -12.10 -0.03 -21.20
C ARG A 235 -13.22 0.94 -20.80
N GLN A 236 -13.65 0.89 -19.55
CA GLN A 236 -14.73 1.71 -19.00
C GLN A 236 -14.23 2.91 -18.20
N LEU A 237 -12.92 2.95 -17.92
CA LEU A 237 -12.31 4.01 -17.11
C LEU A 237 -11.99 5.24 -17.96
N PRO A 238 -12.10 6.45 -17.39
CA PRO A 238 -11.62 7.66 -18.05
C PRO A 238 -10.09 7.67 -18.17
N ASP A 239 -9.54 8.41 -19.13
CA ASP A 239 -8.12 8.43 -19.48
C ASP A 239 -7.17 8.65 -18.28
N ARG A 240 -7.61 9.45 -17.30
CA ARG A 240 -6.81 9.76 -16.09
C ARG A 240 -6.91 8.72 -14.99
N VAL A 241 -7.65 7.63 -15.18
CA VAL A 241 -7.79 6.56 -14.19
C VAL A 241 -7.41 5.24 -14.82
N LYS A 242 -6.51 4.50 -14.20
CA LYS A 242 -6.03 3.20 -14.66
C LYS A 242 -6.12 2.17 -13.55
N LEU A 243 -6.36 0.92 -13.90
CA LEU A 243 -6.10 -0.17 -12.98
C LEU A 243 -4.60 -0.43 -12.90
N ALA A 244 -4.07 -0.52 -11.69
CA ALA A 244 -2.72 -1.04 -11.51
C ALA A 244 -2.70 -2.58 -11.67
N PHE A 245 -1.53 -3.14 -11.82
CA PHE A 245 -1.28 -4.58 -11.78
C PHE A 245 0.09 -4.84 -11.14
N ASP A 246 0.29 -6.04 -10.64
CA ASP A 246 1.51 -6.40 -9.95
C ASP A 246 2.74 -6.25 -10.86
N GLN A 247 3.77 -5.59 -10.34
CA GLN A 247 5.02 -5.22 -11.04
C GLN A 247 4.87 -4.09 -12.06
N LEU A 248 3.73 -3.41 -12.15
CA LEU A 248 3.66 -2.17 -12.92
C LEU A 248 4.62 -1.13 -12.33
N GLU A 249 5.44 -0.53 -13.18
CA GLU A 249 6.35 0.55 -12.82
C GLU A 249 5.90 1.88 -13.42
N VAL A 250 5.92 2.93 -12.60
CA VAL A 250 5.54 4.29 -13.01
C VAL A 250 6.63 5.27 -12.62
N SER A 251 7.14 6.02 -13.58
CA SER A 251 8.10 7.11 -13.36
C SER A 251 7.38 8.43 -13.09
N VAL A 252 7.88 9.22 -12.13
CA VAL A 252 7.32 10.49 -11.67
C VAL A 252 8.36 11.59 -11.68
#